data_1d9f97f36193c4218b2659312ea8b936
#
_entry.id   1d9f97f36193c4218b2659312ea8b936
#
_cell.length_a   1.000
_cell.length_b   1.000
_cell.length_c   1.000
_cell.angle_alpha   90.00
_cell.angle_beta   90.00
_cell.angle_gamma   90.00
#
_symmetry.space_group_name_H-M   'P 1'
#
loop_
_entity.id
_entity.type
_entity.pdbx_description
1 polymer ?
#
loop_
_entity_poly.entity_id
_entity_poly.type
_entity_poly.pdbx_seq_one_letter_code
_entity_poly.pdbx_strand_id
1 'polypeptide(L)'
;DWDSFETSWDFTRHPFIKAITKYPNMMDIGNIYLAECYDIWAGECEERFEKLKANEEELNRIFIDIYGLQDELTSEVEDKDVTVRKADLGRDVRSFISYAVGCMFGRYSPTYDGLAYAGSTWDDGKYNIYKPDADGIIPICDDEYFEDDMMGRFVEFVRVVCGDNSLEDNLRFVANALGGKGQPKEVIRNYFLNDFYADHCKIYQKRPIYWLFDSGKKNGFKCLIYLHRYQPDTI
;
A
#
# COMPACT_ATOMS: atom_id res chain seq x y z
N ASP A 1 1.50 3.93 13.88
CA ASP A 1 2.31 3.04 13.04
C ASP A 1 1.56 1.75 12.71
N TRP A 2 1.01 1.07 13.73
CA TRP A 2 0.30 -0.20 13.56
C TRP A 2 -0.92 -0.09 12.62
N ASP A 3 -1.64 1.01 12.67
CA ASP A 3 -2.80 1.32 11.83
C ASP A 3 -2.47 1.60 10.34
N SER A 4 -1.18 1.67 9.99
CA SER A 4 -0.72 1.82 8.60
C SER A 4 -0.52 0.49 7.88
N PHE A 5 -0.49 -0.63 8.59
CA PHE A 5 -0.31 -1.95 7.99
C PHE A 5 -1.64 -2.56 7.58
N GLU A 6 -1.79 -2.92 6.33
CA GLU A 6 -2.99 -3.53 5.74
C GLU A 6 -3.43 -4.83 6.44
N THR A 7 -2.53 -5.50 7.16
CA THR A 7 -2.82 -6.70 7.96
C THR A 7 -3.22 -6.41 9.41
N SER A 8 -3.21 -5.15 9.82
CA SER A 8 -3.62 -4.73 11.15
C SER A 8 -5.15 -4.66 11.28
N TRP A 9 -5.65 -4.96 12.47
CA TRP A 9 -7.07 -4.79 12.83
C TRP A 9 -7.51 -3.32 12.81
N ASP A 10 -6.57 -2.40 13.07
CA ASP A 10 -6.82 -0.96 13.12
C ASP A 10 -6.64 -0.28 11.76
N PHE A 11 -6.35 -1.04 10.71
CA PHE A 11 -6.17 -0.50 9.36
C PHE A 11 -7.49 0.06 8.82
N THR A 12 -7.49 1.33 8.46
CA THR A 12 -8.64 2.00 7.85
C THR A 12 -8.40 2.29 6.37
N ARG A 13 -7.34 3.02 6.06
CA ARG A 13 -6.92 3.38 4.69
C ARG A 13 -5.40 3.45 4.61
N HIS A 14 -4.88 3.31 3.39
CA HIS A 14 -3.45 3.52 3.17
C HIS A 14 -3.01 4.94 3.56
N PRO A 15 -1.80 5.13 4.13
CA PRO A 15 -1.30 6.44 4.55
C PRO A 15 -1.37 7.53 3.47
N PHE A 16 -1.08 7.22 2.20
CA PHE A 16 -1.19 8.18 1.09
C PHE A 16 -2.63 8.66 0.90
N ILE A 17 -3.62 7.78 1.03
CA ILE A 17 -5.04 8.15 0.94
C ILE A 17 -5.45 8.99 2.17
N LYS A 18 -4.94 8.66 3.35
CA LYS A 18 -5.15 9.47 4.56
C LYS A 18 -4.58 10.88 4.39
N ALA A 19 -3.38 11.02 3.79
CA ALA A 19 -2.77 12.31 3.50
C ALA A 19 -3.66 13.19 2.59
N ILE A 20 -4.21 12.60 1.51
CA ILE A 20 -5.13 13.30 0.60
C ILE A 20 -6.34 13.86 1.36
N THR A 21 -6.93 13.08 2.27
CA THR A 21 -8.13 13.49 3.00
C THR A 21 -7.85 14.44 4.16
N LYS A 22 -6.67 14.35 4.79
CA LYS A 22 -6.28 15.16 5.96
C LYS A 22 -5.81 16.56 5.57
N TYR A 23 -5.22 16.70 4.40
CA TYR A 23 -4.61 17.95 3.94
C TYR A 23 -5.17 18.45 2.59
N PRO A 24 -6.50 18.62 2.46
CA PRO A 24 -7.11 18.99 1.18
C PRO A 24 -6.65 20.36 0.66
N ASN A 25 -6.18 21.25 1.52
CA ASN A 25 -5.69 22.59 1.14
C ASN A 25 -4.23 22.60 0.66
N MET A 26 -3.47 21.54 0.91
CA MET A 26 -2.08 21.40 0.43
C MET A 26 -2.03 20.74 -0.96
N MET A 27 -3.14 20.17 -1.39
CA MET A 27 -3.26 19.47 -2.65
C MET A 27 -4.21 20.25 -3.55
N ASP A 28 -3.72 20.67 -4.69
CA ASP A 28 -4.53 21.36 -5.69
C ASP A 28 -5.66 20.43 -6.13
N ILE A 29 -6.92 20.88 -6.05
CA ILE A 29 -8.08 20.04 -6.37
C ILE A 29 -7.95 19.54 -7.80
N GLY A 30 -7.72 18.24 -7.98
CA GLY A 30 -7.53 17.60 -9.28
C GLY A 30 -6.06 17.35 -9.68
N ASN A 31 -5.08 17.72 -8.82
CA ASN A 31 -3.64 17.53 -9.07
C ASN A 31 -2.96 16.99 -7.81
N ILE A 32 -3.25 15.77 -7.42
CA ILE A 32 -2.65 15.14 -6.24
C ILE A 32 -1.39 14.39 -6.67
N TYR A 33 -0.25 14.74 -6.06
CA TYR A 33 1.02 14.07 -6.30
C TYR A 33 1.33 13.05 -5.20
N LEU A 34 1.52 11.79 -5.57
CA LEU A 34 1.89 10.72 -4.63
C LEU A 34 3.22 10.98 -3.93
N ALA A 35 4.12 11.72 -4.56
CA ALA A 35 5.37 12.17 -3.93
C ALA A 35 5.09 13.04 -2.70
N GLU A 36 4.15 13.99 -2.79
CA GLU A 36 3.76 14.84 -1.66
C GLU A 36 3.07 14.03 -0.56
N CYS A 37 2.24 13.05 -0.95
CA CYS A 37 1.62 12.13 0.01
C CYS A 37 2.67 11.31 0.77
N TYR A 38 3.73 10.88 0.08
CA TYR A 38 4.85 10.18 0.69
C TYR A 38 5.65 11.10 1.62
N ASP A 39 5.92 12.34 1.22
CA ASP A 39 6.66 13.30 2.05
C ASP A 39 5.91 13.61 3.36
N ILE A 40 4.58 13.77 3.30
CA ILE A 40 3.73 13.93 4.48
C ILE A 40 3.84 12.69 5.38
N TRP A 41 3.70 11.49 4.80
CA TRP A 41 3.82 10.24 5.52
C TRP A 41 5.20 10.04 6.15
N ALA A 42 6.27 10.37 5.41
CA ALA A 42 7.64 10.29 5.89
C ALA A 42 7.88 11.23 7.08
N GLY A 43 7.36 12.44 7.01
CA GLY A 43 7.41 13.39 8.13
C GLY A 43 6.69 12.88 9.38
N GLU A 44 5.49 12.30 9.22
CA GLU A 44 4.76 11.69 10.34
C GLU A 44 5.48 10.45 10.93
N CYS A 45 6.18 9.67 10.12
CA CYS A 45 6.98 8.55 10.58
C CYS A 45 8.19 9.02 11.39
N GLU A 46 8.92 10.03 10.89
CA GLU A 46 10.07 10.60 11.57
C GLU A 46 9.69 11.21 12.91
N GLU A 47 8.61 12.00 12.97
CA GLU A 47 8.12 12.58 14.21
C GLU A 47 7.79 11.50 15.27
N ARG A 48 7.12 10.42 14.86
CA ARG A 48 6.82 9.29 15.77
C ARG A 48 8.08 8.57 16.23
N PHE A 49 9.03 8.39 15.33
CA PHE A 49 10.31 7.74 15.62
C PHE A 49 11.10 8.54 16.65
N GLU A 50 11.33 9.82 16.42
CA GLU A 50 12.08 10.69 17.31
C GLU A 50 11.40 10.83 18.67
N LYS A 51 10.06 10.92 18.69
CA LYS A 51 9.30 10.98 19.95
C LYS A 51 9.43 9.70 20.77
N LEU A 52 9.37 8.53 20.12
CA LEU A 52 9.52 7.26 20.84
C LEU A 52 10.94 7.12 21.38
N LYS A 53 11.95 7.39 20.54
CA LYS A 53 13.35 7.37 20.93
C LYS A 53 13.61 8.26 22.16
N ALA A 54 13.16 9.51 22.12
CA ALA A 54 13.30 10.44 23.23
C ALA A 54 12.60 9.95 24.51
N ASN A 55 11.44 9.33 24.40
CA ASN A 55 10.72 8.76 25.54
C ASN A 55 11.48 7.57 26.15
N GLU A 56 12.05 6.70 25.32
CA GLU A 56 12.85 5.55 25.78
C GLU A 56 14.15 6.01 26.45
N GLU A 57 14.84 7.00 25.88
CA GLU A 57 16.04 7.59 26.47
C GLU A 57 15.75 8.27 27.82
N GLU A 58 14.62 8.97 27.93
CA GLU A 58 14.20 9.58 29.21
C GLU A 58 13.86 8.51 30.26
N LEU A 59 13.17 7.43 29.87
CA LEU A 59 12.90 6.30 30.77
C LEU A 59 14.21 5.65 31.24
N ASN A 60 15.15 5.40 30.34
CA ASN A 60 16.45 4.85 30.67
C ASN A 60 17.19 5.75 31.68
N ARG A 61 17.21 7.06 31.44
CA ARG A 61 17.80 8.05 32.31
C ARG A 61 17.21 7.98 33.73
N ILE A 62 15.89 7.96 33.85
CA ILE A 62 15.18 7.85 35.13
C ILE A 62 15.57 6.57 35.87
N PHE A 63 15.59 5.42 35.20
CA PHE A 63 15.94 4.16 35.84
C PHE A 63 17.43 4.09 36.23
N ILE A 64 18.35 4.57 35.38
CA ILE A 64 19.78 4.66 35.69
C ILE A 64 19.99 5.51 36.95
N ASP A 65 19.28 6.65 37.06
CA ASP A 65 19.37 7.51 38.25
C ASP A 65 18.82 6.84 39.52
N ILE A 66 17.67 6.17 39.43
CA ILE A 66 17.04 5.48 40.55
C ILE A 66 17.96 4.36 41.10
N TYR A 67 18.61 3.61 40.22
CA TYR A 67 19.46 2.47 40.61
C TYR A 67 20.93 2.84 40.82
N GLY A 68 21.32 4.09 40.56
CA GLY A 68 22.69 4.58 40.73
C GLY A 68 23.68 3.94 39.76
N LEU A 69 23.29 3.72 38.51
CA LEU A 69 24.06 3.00 37.49
C LEU A 69 24.72 3.95 36.46
N GLN A 70 24.89 5.23 36.76
CA GLN A 70 25.40 6.25 35.85
C GLN A 70 26.85 5.95 35.36
N ASP A 71 27.62 5.24 36.12
CA ASP A 71 28.99 4.85 35.76
C ASP A 71 29.05 3.58 34.89
N GLU A 72 27.94 2.84 34.77
CA GLU A 72 27.88 1.54 34.08
C GLU A 72 27.04 1.55 32.81
N LEU A 73 26.01 2.41 32.73
CA LEU A 73 25.01 2.43 31.64
C LEU A 73 24.85 3.82 31.04
N THR A 74 24.52 3.85 29.75
CA THR A 74 24.07 5.07 29.04
C THR A 74 22.57 5.03 28.80
N SER A 75 21.92 6.20 28.78
CA SER A 75 20.52 6.29 28.47
C SER A 75 20.25 6.31 26.94
N GLU A 76 21.27 6.46 26.11
CA GLU A 76 21.16 6.55 24.67
C GLU A 76 20.54 5.28 24.07
N VAL A 77 19.63 5.46 23.11
CA VAL A 77 18.97 4.40 22.34
C VAL A 77 19.45 4.45 20.89
N GLU A 78 19.98 3.35 20.39
CA GLU A 78 20.36 3.26 19.00
C GLU A 78 19.13 3.18 18.09
N ASP A 79 19.17 3.78 16.89
CA ASP A 79 18.04 3.81 15.95
C ASP A 79 17.50 2.41 15.61
N LYS A 80 18.37 1.40 15.57
CA LYS A 80 17.97 0.00 15.31
C LYS A 80 17.11 -0.63 16.40
N ASP A 81 17.15 -0.09 17.62
CA ASP A 81 16.44 -0.61 18.79
C ASP A 81 15.08 0.06 18.97
N VAL A 82 14.83 1.18 18.26
CA VAL A 82 13.53 1.85 18.25
C VAL A 82 12.50 1.01 17.49
N THR A 83 11.37 0.69 18.13
CA THR A 83 10.40 -0.30 17.60
C THR A 83 9.47 0.24 16.49
N VAL A 84 9.29 1.56 16.38
CA VAL A 84 8.54 2.15 15.24
C VAL A 84 9.47 2.34 14.05
N ARG A 85 8.91 2.28 12.84
CA ARG A 85 9.68 2.31 11.60
C ARG A 85 9.68 3.70 10.99
N LYS A 86 10.83 4.12 10.49
CA LYS A 86 10.92 5.23 9.53
C LYS A 86 10.28 4.85 8.21
N ALA A 87 9.85 5.85 7.44
CA ALA A 87 9.34 5.61 6.09
C ALA A 87 10.42 5.01 5.18
N ASP A 88 10.01 4.17 4.25
CA ASP A 88 10.84 3.60 3.20
C ASP A 88 10.06 3.64 1.89
N LEU A 89 10.58 4.39 0.92
CA LEU A 89 9.88 4.67 -0.33
C LEU A 89 9.48 3.39 -1.08
N GLY A 90 10.40 2.44 -1.21
CA GLY A 90 10.13 1.21 -1.94
C GLY A 90 9.09 0.33 -1.26
N ARG A 91 9.17 0.19 0.06
CA ARG A 91 8.21 -0.55 0.86
C ARG A 91 6.83 0.11 0.83
N ASP A 92 6.78 1.41 1.03
CA ASP A 92 5.53 2.14 1.22
C ASP A 92 4.77 2.29 -0.11
N VAL A 93 5.48 2.42 -1.25
CA VAL A 93 4.87 2.37 -2.58
C VAL A 93 4.35 0.96 -2.91
N ARG A 94 5.06 -0.12 -2.55
CA ARG A 94 4.53 -1.48 -2.70
C ARG A 94 3.28 -1.71 -1.85
N SER A 95 3.25 -1.16 -0.65
CA SER A 95 2.05 -1.16 0.20
C SER A 95 0.89 -0.40 -0.44
N PHE A 96 1.16 0.75 -1.08
CA PHE A 96 0.14 1.49 -1.84
C PHE A 96 -0.41 0.69 -3.02
N ILE A 97 0.46 0.00 -3.76
CA ILE A 97 0.03 -0.90 -4.85
C ILE A 97 -0.84 -2.03 -4.30
N SER A 98 -0.46 -2.65 -3.17
CA SER A 98 -1.27 -3.69 -2.52
C SER A 98 -2.66 -3.18 -2.13
N TYR A 99 -2.74 -1.98 -1.55
CA TYR A 99 -4.02 -1.34 -1.24
C TYR A 99 -4.85 -1.05 -2.50
N ALA A 100 -4.23 -0.56 -3.57
CA ALA A 100 -4.90 -0.33 -4.85
C ALA A 100 -5.50 -1.62 -5.43
N VAL A 101 -4.74 -2.73 -5.41
CA VAL A 101 -5.24 -4.06 -5.80
C VAL A 101 -6.40 -4.49 -4.89
N GLY A 102 -6.32 -4.21 -3.59
CA GLY A 102 -7.45 -4.43 -2.68
C GLY A 102 -8.70 -3.65 -3.08
N CYS A 103 -8.55 -2.39 -3.54
CA CYS A 103 -9.66 -1.61 -4.08
C CYS A 103 -10.20 -2.19 -5.39
N MET A 104 -9.34 -2.67 -6.29
CA MET A 104 -9.75 -3.31 -7.54
C MET A 104 -10.64 -4.53 -7.29
N PHE A 105 -10.36 -5.29 -6.25
CA PHE A 105 -11.14 -6.46 -5.85
C PHE A 105 -12.33 -6.15 -4.92
N GLY A 106 -12.47 -4.90 -4.49
CA GLY A 106 -13.52 -4.48 -3.55
C GLY A 106 -13.25 -4.84 -2.09
N ARG A 107 -12.02 -5.29 -1.75
CA ARG A 107 -11.63 -5.48 -0.36
C ARG A 107 -11.61 -4.16 0.41
N TYR A 108 -11.12 -3.10 -0.23
CA TYR A 108 -11.09 -1.74 0.26
C TYR A 108 -11.85 -0.79 -0.68
N SER A 109 -12.07 0.42 -0.21
CA SER A 109 -12.54 1.54 -1.02
C SER A 109 -11.84 2.82 -0.57
N PRO A 110 -11.45 3.71 -1.50
CA PRO A 110 -10.80 4.97 -1.13
C PRO A 110 -11.66 5.88 -0.24
N THR A 111 -12.97 5.70 -0.27
CA THR A 111 -13.96 6.52 0.48
C THR A 111 -14.60 5.82 1.67
N TYR A 112 -14.20 4.58 1.96
CA TYR A 112 -14.74 3.79 3.06
C TYR A 112 -13.61 3.31 3.98
N ASP A 113 -13.77 3.47 5.30
CA ASP A 113 -12.77 3.07 6.28
C ASP A 113 -12.80 1.56 6.56
N GLY A 114 -11.64 0.94 6.53
CA GLY A 114 -11.47 -0.48 6.82
C GLY A 114 -11.88 -1.40 5.67
N LEU A 115 -12.30 -2.59 6.02
CA LEU A 115 -12.70 -3.61 5.05
C LEU A 115 -14.08 -3.29 4.46
N ALA A 116 -14.12 -3.00 3.16
CA ALA A 116 -15.37 -2.84 2.42
C ALA A 116 -16.06 -4.20 2.21
N TYR A 117 -15.28 -5.22 1.78
CA TYR A 117 -15.77 -6.59 1.62
C TYR A 117 -14.70 -7.63 1.97
N ALA A 118 -15.07 -8.60 2.78
CA ALA A 118 -14.24 -9.77 3.13
C ALA A 118 -15.11 -11.02 3.42
N GLY A 119 -16.05 -11.33 2.50
CA GLY A 119 -16.95 -12.50 2.63
C GLY A 119 -18.25 -12.21 3.39
N SER A 120 -18.55 -10.93 3.70
CA SER A 120 -19.84 -10.48 4.24
C SER A 120 -20.87 -10.24 3.11
N THR A 121 -21.95 -9.52 3.40
CA THR A 121 -22.88 -9.07 2.35
C THR A 121 -22.20 -7.98 1.51
N TRP A 122 -22.26 -8.11 0.19
CA TRP A 122 -21.79 -7.08 -0.74
C TRP A 122 -22.68 -5.84 -0.67
N ASP A 123 -22.06 -4.66 -0.66
CA ASP A 123 -22.74 -3.38 -0.57
C ASP A 123 -22.12 -2.37 -1.56
N ASP A 124 -22.80 -2.14 -2.67
CA ASP A 124 -22.37 -1.20 -3.72
C ASP A 124 -22.23 0.25 -3.23
N GLY A 125 -22.94 0.60 -2.15
CA GLY A 125 -22.88 1.93 -1.54
C GLY A 125 -21.51 2.31 -0.97
N LYS A 126 -20.63 1.33 -0.75
CA LYS A 126 -19.26 1.56 -0.28
C LYS A 126 -18.29 2.00 -1.39
N TYR A 127 -18.65 1.84 -2.67
CA TYR A 127 -17.76 2.05 -3.82
C TYR A 127 -18.20 3.26 -4.65
N ASN A 128 -18.04 4.46 -4.10
CA ASN A 128 -18.59 5.68 -4.69
C ASN A 128 -17.74 6.24 -5.83
N ILE A 129 -16.43 6.31 -5.67
CA ILE A 129 -15.53 6.95 -6.64
C ILE A 129 -14.78 5.96 -7.52
N TYR A 130 -14.50 4.75 -7.00
CA TYR A 130 -13.82 3.69 -7.73
C TYR A 130 -14.64 2.40 -7.64
N LYS A 131 -14.98 1.83 -8.79
CA LYS A 131 -15.77 0.59 -8.85
C LYS A 131 -14.84 -0.61 -8.91
N PRO A 132 -15.05 -1.61 -8.02
CA PRO A 132 -14.32 -2.86 -8.10
C PRO A 132 -14.57 -3.58 -9.42
N ASP A 133 -13.69 -4.52 -9.72
CA ASP A 133 -13.88 -5.45 -10.82
C ASP A 133 -15.20 -6.23 -10.67
N ALA A 134 -15.84 -6.56 -11.80
CA ALA A 134 -17.19 -7.10 -11.79
C ALA A 134 -17.26 -8.53 -11.26
N ASP A 135 -16.35 -9.41 -11.68
CA ASP A 135 -16.35 -10.84 -11.36
C ASP A 135 -15.30 -11.25 -10.30
N GLY A 136 -14.35 -10.36 -10.00
CA GLY A 136 -13.27 -10.63 -9.03
C GLY A 136 -12.14 -11.45 -9.63
N ILE A 137 -11.95 -11.41 -10.97
CA ILE A 137 -10.87 -12.04 -11.70
C ILE A 137 -10.16 -10.96 -12.52
N ILE A 138 -8.92 -10.63 -12.17
CA ILE A 138 -8.18 -9.58 -12.87
C ILE A 138 -7.00 -10.19 -13.62
N PRO A 139 -6.97 -10.11 -14.96
CA PRO A 139 -5.86 -10.58 -15.78
C PRO A 139 -4.57 -9.81 -15.52
N ILE A 140 -3.44 -10.49 -15.62
CA ILE A 140 -2.09 -9.90 -15.60
C ILE A 140 -1.35 -10.42 -16.82
N CYS A 141 -1.23 -9.58 -17.84
CA CYS A 141 -0.63 -9.95 -19.12
C CYS A 141 0.60 -9.08 -19.42
N ASP A 142 1.43 -9.54 -20.33
CA ASP A 142 2.62 -8.84 -20.82
C ASP A 142 2.27 -7.63 -21.70
N ASP A 143 1.03 -7.57 -22.21
CA ASP A 143 0.49 -6.46 -22.99
C ASP A 143 -1.01 -6.25 -22.65
N GLU A 144 -1.64 -5.21 -23.19
CA GLU A 144 -3.05 -4.84 -22.96
C GLU A 144 -3.98 -5.69 -23.86
N TYR A 145 -4.20 -6.95 -23.48
CA TYR A 145 -5.12 -7.85 -24.20
C TYR A 145 -6.55 -7.80 -23.70
N PHE A 146 -6.77 -7.31 -22.48
CA PHE A 146 -8.06 -7.26 -21.80
C PHE A 146 -8.32 -5.84 -21.30
N GLU A 147 -9.59 -5.40 -21.36
CA GLU A 147 -10.00 -4.07 -20.89
C GLU A 147 -9.85 -3.91 -19.37
N ASP A 148 -9.94 -5.01 -18.62
CA ASP A 148 -9.86 -5.09 -17.17
C ASP A 148 -8.50 -5.59 -16.66
N ASP A 149 -7.46 -5.50 -17.48
CA ASP A 149 -6.12 -5.95 -17.07
C ASP A 149 -5.61 -5.16 -15.86
N MET A 150 -4.76 -5.81 -15.05
CA MET A 150 -4.24 -5.26 -13.81
C MET A 150 -3.60 -3.87 -13.99
N MET A 151 -2.86 -3.66 -15.08
CA MET A 151 -2.20 -2.38 -15.33
C MET A 151 -3.20 -1.29 -15.70
N GLY A 152 -4.19 -1.60 -16.53
CA GLY A 152 -5.28 -0.69 -16.89
C GLY A 152 -6.08 -0.27 -15.65
N ARG A 153 -6.43 -1.24 -14.81
CA ARG A 153 -7.12 -1.01 -13.54
C ARG A 153 -6.29 -0.17 -12.55
N PHE A 154 -4.98 -0.35 -12.51
CA PHE A 154 -4.09 0.46 -11.68
C PHE A 154 -4.03 1.91 -12.16
N VAL A 155 -3.91 2.12 -13.47
CA VAL A 155 -3.95 3.48 -14.06
C VAL A 155 -5.27 4.18 -13.75
N GLU A 156 -6.39 3.47 -13.90
CA GLU A 156 -7.71 3.99 -13.54
C GLU A 156 -7.80 4.37 -12.05
N PHE A 157 -7.30 3.50 -11.16
CA PHE A 157 -7.27 3.78 -9.74
C PHE A 157 -6.49 5.06 -9.41
N VAL A 158 -5.26 5.19 -9.94
CA VAL A 158 -4.44 6.39 -9.73
C VAL A 158 -5.12 7.64 -10.29
N ARG A 159 -5.74 7.55 -11.48
CA ARG A 159 -6.49 8.64 -12.09
C ARG A 159 -7.66 9.10 -11.21
N VAL A 160 -8.44 8.16 -10.71
CA VAL A 160 -9.63 8.46 -9.88
C VAL A 160 -9.24 9.08 -8.55
N VAL A 161 -8.15 8.62 -7.95
CA VAL A 161 -7.71 9.07 -6.63
C VAL A 161 -6.92 10.37 -6.70
N CYS A 162 -6.08 10.55 -7.71
CA CYS A 162 -5.13 11.67 -7.80
C CYS A 162 -5.51 12.73 -8.85
N GLY A 163 -6.37 12.40 -9.81
CA GLY A 163 -6.75 13.26 -10.93
C GLY A 163 -5.94 12.99 -12.21
N ASP A 164 -6.48 13.46 -13.33
CA ASP A 164 -5.89 13.24 -14.67
C ASP A 164 -4.57 13.99 -14.87
N ASN A 165 -4.48 15.22 -14.36
CA ASN A 165 -3.34 16.10 -14.65
C ASN A 165 -2.02 15.62 -14.01
N SER A 166 -2.11 14.91 -12.88
CA SER A 166 -0.94 14.36 -12.15
C SER A 166 -0.64 12.90 -12.49
N LEU A 167 -1.45 12.26 -13.35
CA LEU A 167 -1.38 10.82 -13.60
C LEU A 167 0.01 10.35 -14.04
N GLU A 168 0.60 10.98 -15.05
CA GLU A 168 1.91 10.57 -15.60
C GLU A 168 3.05 10.76 -14.59
N ASP A 169 3.00 11.81 -13.78
CA ASP A 169 3.99 12.05 -12.74
C ASP A 169 3.85 11.04 -11.60
N ASN A 170 2.62 10.68 -11.23
CA ASN A 170 2.35 9.65 -10.23
C ASN A 170 2.78 8.25 -10.70
N LEU A 171 2.52 7.89 -11.94
CA LEU A 171 3.02 6.62 -12.51
C LEU A 171 4.55 6.58 -12.54
N ARG A 172 5.19 7.71 -12.88
CA ARG A 172 6.66 7.83 -12.86
C ARG A 172 7.22 7.70 -11.44
N PHE A 173 6.58 8.32 -10.46
CA PHE A 173 6.94 8.20 -9.04
C PHE A 173 6.87 6.74 -8.59
N VAL A 174 5.78 6.03 -8.87
CA VAL A 174 5.62 4.61 -8.54
C VAL A 174 6.70 3.76 -9.21
N ALA A 175 6.94 3.95 -10.52
CA ALA A 175 7.94 3.19 -11.25
C ALA A 175 9.36 3.40 -10.71
N ASN A 176 9.71 4.63 -10.36
CA ASN A 176 11.01 4.97 -9.75
C ASN A 176 11.18 4.29 -8.38
N ALA A 177 10.15 4.30 -7.56
CA ALA A 177 10.15 3.66 -6.24
C ALA A 177 10.28 2.12 -6.33
N LEU A 178 9.79 1.52 -7.41
CA LEU A 178 10.00 0.09 -7.70
C LEU A 178 11.44 -0.22 -8.19
N GLY A 179 12.23 0.80 -8.48
CA GLY A 179 13.64 0.67 -8.94
C GLY A 179 13.80 0.27 -10.41
N GLY A 180 12.72 0.33 -11.18
CA GLY A 180 12.73 -0.02 -12.61
C GLY A 180 13.33 1.07 -13.50
N LYS A 181 13.87 0.65 -14.65
CA LYS A 181 14.35 1.53 -15.73
C LYS A 181 13.46 1.31 -16.95
N GLY A 182 12.96 2.38 -17.55
CA GLY A 182 12.10 2.31 -18.74
C GLY A 182 10.86 3.17 -18.61
N GLN A 183 9.86 2.89 -19.43
CA GLN A 183 8.59 3.58 -19.36
C GLN A 183 7.83 3.20 -18.08
N PRO A 184 7.23 4.17 -17.38
CA PRO A 184 6.56 3.91 -16.10
C PRO A 184 5.57 2.75 -16.13
N LYS A 185 4.72 2.68 -17.15
CA LYS A 185 3.73 1.61 -17.31
C LYS A 185 4.37 0.23 -17.48
N GLU A 186 5.48 0.14 -18.23
CA GLU A 186 6.21 -1.13 -18.42
C GLU A 186 6.84 -1.61 -17.11
N VAL A 187 7.44 -0.70 -16.33
CA VAL A 187 8.01 -1.02 -15.02
C VAL A 187 6.96 -1.55 -14.07
N ILE A 188 5.81 -0.88 -13.97
CA ILE A 188 4.72 -1.28 -13.09
C ILE A 188 4.10 -2.61 -13.56
N ARG A 189 3.90 -2.81 -14.87
CA ARG A 189 3.43 -4.07 -15.44
C ARG A 189 4.38 -5.22 -15.11
N ASN A 190 5.67 -5.01 -15.26
CA ASN A 190 6.69 -6.00 -14.91
C ASN A 190 6.66 -6.37 -13.41
N TYR A 191 6.42 -5.40 -12.54
CA TYR A 191 6.24 -5.66 -11.12
C TYR A 191 5.02 -6.56 -10.86
N PHE A 192 3.87 -6.28 -11.48
CA PHE A 192 2.68 -7.14 -11.37
C PHE A 192 2.93 -8.56 -11.88
N LEU A 193 3.63 -8.70 -13.00
CA LEU A 193 3.94 -10.00 -13.61
C LEU A 193 4.89 -10.87 -12.77
N ASN A 194 5.88 -10.26 -12.11
CA ASN A 194 7.01 -11.01 -11.57
C ASN A 194 7.13 -10.95 -10.03
N ASP A 195 6.75 -9.83 -9.40
CA ASP A 195 7.11 -9.56 -8.01
C ASP A 195 5.90 -9.40 -7.07
N PHE A 196 4.81 -8.82 -7.55
CA PHE A 196 3.65 -8.46 -6.73
C PHE A 196 3.12 -9.64 -5.89
N TYR A 197 2.92 -10.80 -6.51
CA TYR A 197 2.36 -11.95 -5.79
C TYR A 197 3.31 -12.50 -4.72
N ALA A 198 4.62 -12.46 -4.97
CA ALA A 198 5.62 -12.84 -3.98
C ALA A 198 5.62 -11.87 -2.79
N ASP A 199 5.50 -10.57 -3.04
CA ASP A 199 5.39 -9.55 -1.99
C ASP A 199 4.07 -9.68 -1.22
N HIS A 200 2.96 -9.94 -1.90
CA HIS A 200 1.67 -10.25 -1.26
C HIS A 200 1.77 -11.45 -0.31
N CYS A 201 2.39 -12.55 -0.76
CA CYS A 201 2.61 -13.73 0.09
C CYS A 201 3.48 -13.43 1.32
N LYS A 202 4.45 -12.52 1.23
CA LYS A 202 5.27 -12.09 2.38
C LYS A 202 4.44 -11.28 3.38
N ILE A 203 3.68 -10.29 2.90
CA ILE A 203 2.81 -9.44 3.73
C ILE A 203 1.81 -10.31 4.49
N TYR A 204 1.17 -11.25 3.84
CA TYR A 204 0.18 -12.15 4.43
C TYR A 204 0.76 -13.44 5.03
N GLN A 205 2.08 -13.49 5.31
CA GLN A 205 2.74 -14.58 6.00
C GLN A 205 2.44 -15.97 5.39
N LYS A 206 2.49 -16.06 4.07
CA LYS A 206 2.16 -17.26 3.27
C LYS A 206 0.69 -17.70 3.37
N ARG A 207 -0.21 -16.80 3.75
CA ARG A 207 -1.67 -17.00 3.73
C ARG A 207 -2.32 -15.99 2.79
N PRO A 208 -2.05 -16.07 1.47
CA PRO A 208 -2.52 -15.08 0.50
C PRO A 208 -4.05 -15.02 0.48
N ILE A 209 -4.58 -13.83 0.27
CA ILE A 209 -6.02 -13.59 0.09
C ILE A 209 -6.43 -13.59 -1.39
N TYR A 210 -5.44 -13.61 -2.29
CA TYR A 210 -5.65 -13.80 -3.73
C TYR A 210 -5.04 -15.13 -4.15
N TRP A 211 -5.69 -15.80 -5.11
CA TRP A 211 -5.08 -16.90 -5.85
C TRP A 211 -4.48 -16.40 -7.15
N LEU A 212 -3.28 -16.86 -7.45
CA LEU A 212 -2.63 -16.62 -8.72
C LEU A 212 -2.78 -17.85 -9.62
N PHE A 213 -3.43 -17.66 -10.76
CA PHE A 213 -3.40 -18.61 -11.86
C PHE A 213 -2.35 -18.17 -12.88
N ASP A 214 -1.52 -19.10 -13.34
CA ASP A 214 -0.36 -18.84 -14.19
C ASP A 214 -0.30 -19.88 -15.29
N SER A 215 -0.23 -19.43 -16.55
CA SER A 215 -0.09 -20.29 -17.72
C SER A 215 1.30 -20.91 -17.89
N GLY A 216 2.23 -20.63 -16.98
CA GLY A 216 3.56 -21.20 -16.92
C GLY A 216 4.70 -20.24 -17.31
N LYS A 217 5.87 -20.81 -17.55
CA LYS A 217 7.17 -20.09 -17.61
C LYS A 217 7.30 -18.95 -18.65
N LYS A 218 6.36 -18.83 -19.57
CA LYS A 218 6.42 -17.80 -20.63
C LYS A 218 5.70 -16.50 -20.26
N ASN A 219 5.08 -16.43 -19.06
CA ASN A 219 4.32 -15.26 -18.57
C ASN A 219 3.24 -14.76 -19.55
N GLY A 220 2.75 -15.61 -20.44
CA GLY A 220 1.78 -15.19 -21.46
C GLY A 220 0.41 -14.81 -20.90
N PHE A 221 0.00 -15.46 -19.80
CA PHE A 221 -1.25 -15.15 -19.11
C PHE A 221 -1.13 -15.52 -17.64
N LYS A 222 -1.53 -14.58 -16.80
CA LYS A 222 -1.81 -14.80 -15.37
C LYS A 222 -3.11 -14.13 -15.01
N CYS A 223 -3.76 -14.55 -13.93
CA CYS A 223 -4.81 -13.77 -13.30
C CYS A 223 -4.79 -13.94 -11.79
N LEU A 224 -5.26 -12.91 -11.10
CA LEU A 224 -5.56 -12.99 -9.68
C LEU A 224 -7.05 -13.16 -9.47
N ILE A 225 -7.41 -14.00 -8.52
CA ILE A 225 -8.80 -14.21 -8.06
C ILE A 225 -8.86 -13.88 -6.58
N TYR A 226 -9.82 -13.03 -6.18
CA TYR A 226 -10.03 -12.69 -4.79
C TYR A 226 -10.82 -13.80 -4.09
N LEU A 227 -10.20 -14.46 -3.10
CA LEU A 227 -10.76 -15.66 -2.42
C LEU A 227 -12.15 -15.43 -1.84
N HIS A 228 -12.43 -14.26 -1.29
CA HIS A 228 -13.73 -13.95 -0.69
C HIS A 228 -14.84 -13.70 -1.73
N ARG A 229 -14.49 -13.53 -3.01
CA ARG A 229 -15.45 -13.37 -4.13
C ARG A 229 -15.59 -14.64 -4.96
N TYR A 230 -14.78 -15.64 -4.69
CA TYR A 230 -14.84 -16.91 -5.40
C TYR A 230 -16.18 -17.62 -5.15
N GLN A 231 -16.87 -18.00 -6.22
CA GLN A 231 -18.12 -18.75 -6.22
C GLN A 231 -17.97 -20.02 -7.08
N PRO A 232 -18.81 -21.05 -6.91
CA PRO A 232 -18.71 -22.26 -7.71
C PRO A 232 -18.83 -22.08 -9.22
N ASP A 233 -19.42 -20.97 -9.65
CA ASP A 233 -19.62 -20.57 -11.04
C ASP A 233 -18.58 -19.54 -11.57
N THR A 234 -17.55 -19.26 -10.78
CA THR A 234 -16.47 -18.30 -11.14
C THR A 234 -15.51 -18.88 -12.18
N ILE A 235 -15.45 -20.22 -12.38
CA ILE A 235 -14.55 -20.91 -13.32
C ILE A 235 -15.35 -21.77 -14.27
#